data_603fc306bd60fd089c85242c7c407f5d
#
_entry.id   603fc306bd60fd089c85242c7c407f5d
#
_cell.length_a   1.000
_cell.length_b   1.000
_cell.length_c   1.000
_cell.angle_alpha   90.00
_cell.angle_beta   90.00
_cell.angle_gamma   90.00
#
_symmetry.space_group_name_H-M   'P 1'
#
loop_
_entity.id
_entity.type
_entity.pdbx_description
1 polymer ?
#
loop_
_entity_poly.entity_id
_entity_poly.type
_entity_poly.pdbx_seq_one_letter_code
_entity_poly.pdbx_strand_id
1 'polypeptide(L)'
;MKKLLFILLTIIILGTSYYFLNQEKPKQDKSNSIEEKIKNKLKAMTLDEKIAQMLIIYYSSPTYDETLEQTIKEVKPGGFILMNDNISTYQNTLNFVKSMQKDSKIPMIISIDQEGGIVQRLQKITDIEVTNIPSMLALGKTNDKNLAYNVGKIMAQQLKTLGINLDFAPVVDIYSNKDNKVIANRSFGSNSEEVTTMALALKQGLEDNNVNTCLKHFPGHGDTAVDSHYNLPVINKDYNDLSKVELIPYYKAIKNNTNMIMIGHIALPKITNDNTPTSLSKEIITNLLKTKLKYQGLVITDALNMKALTDNYSDKEIYTMAINAGVDLLLMPNGSRKAIEYIKQSIKEKKITEEMINTSVTKILTYKYNHVKEEYLDSSYLNKEEYNEI
;
A
#
# COMPACT_ATOMS: atom_id res chain seq x y z
N MET A 1 70.76 -6.74 22.31
CA MET A 1 69.75 -5.68 22.23
C MET A 1 69.35 -5.33 20.80
N LYS A 2 70.22 -5.03 19.85
CA LYS A 2 69.81 -4.61 18.47
C LYS A 2 69.01 -5.66 17.68
N LYS A 3 69.30 -6.96 17.78
CA LYS A 3 68.55 -8.06 17.12
C LYS A 3 67.11 -8.23 17.69
N LEU A 4 66.91 -8.02 18.99
CA LEU A 4 65.59 -8.13 19.63
C LEU A 4 64.68 -6.96 19.20
N LEU A 5 65.23 -5.74 19.05
CA LEU A 5 64.54 -4.57 18.59
C LEU A 5 64.05 -4.72 17.13
N PHE A 6 64.89 -5.35 16.27
CA PHE A 6 64.53 -5.58 14.87
C PHE A 6 63.38 -6.61 14.73
N ILE A 7 63.36 -7.65 15.53
CA ILE A 7 62.30 -8.66 15.54
C ILE A 7 60.96 -8.04 16.03
N LEU A 8 61.01 -7.17 17.07
CA LEU A 8 59.84 -6.47 17.55
C LEU A 8 59.24 -5.51 16.50
N LEU A 9 60.11 -4.76 15.78
CA LEU A 9 59.66 -3.86 14.72
C LEU A 9 59.02 -4.61 13.55
N THR A 10 59.57 -5.79 13.18
CA THR A 10 59.01 -6.64 12.10
C THR A 10 57.65 -7.21 12.47
N ILE A 11 57.43 -7.59 13.73
CA ILE A 11 56.16 -8.09 14.24
C ILE A 11 55.10 -6.96 14.25
N ILE A 12 55.47 -5.73 14.64
CA ILE A 12 54.57 -4.57 14.63
C ILE A 12 54.21 -4.23 13.19
N ILE A 13 55.13 -4.21 12.25
CA ILE A 13 54.87 -3.92 10.83
C ILE A 13 53.95 -4.99 10.20
N LEU A 14 54.20 -6.27 10.49
CA LEU A 14 53.38 -7.38 10.02
C LEU A 14 51.96 -7.33 10.67
N GLY A 15 51.88 -7.01 11.95
CA GLY A 15 50.59 -6.85 12.67
C GLY A 15 49.76 -5.69 12.18
N THR A 16 50.40 -4.53 11.89
CA THR A 16 49.72 -3.36 11.31
C THR A 16 49.30 -3.63 9.87
N SER A 17 50.16 -4.28 9.04
CA SER A 17 49.80 -4.68 7.68
C SER A 17 48.65 -5.67 7.66
N TYR A 18 48.64 -6.65 8.57
CA TYR A 18 47.53 -7.58 8.71
C TYR A 18 46.23 -6.91 9.17
N TYR A 19 46.33 -5.94 10.08
CA TYR A 19 45.21 -5.15 10.53
C TYR A 19 44.63 -4.28 9.40
N PHE A 20 45.47 -3.63 8.59
CA PHE A 20 45.03 -2.85 7.43
C PHE A 20 44.53 -3.70 6.27
N LEU A 21 45.05 -4.91 6.08
CA LEU A 21 44.54 -5.85 5.05
C LEU A 21 43.24 -6.51 5.42
N ASN A 22 42.92 -6.64 6.72
CA ASN A 22 41.67 -7.19 7.22
C ASN A 22 40.67 -6.12 7.65
N GLN A 23 40.90 -4.83 7.44
CA GLN A 23 39.81 -3.87 7.47
C GLN A 23 38.88 -4.23 6.32
N GLU A 24 37.70 -4.80 6.67
CA GLU A 24 36.61 -4.93 5.72
C GLU A 24 36.46 -3.60 4.99
N LYS A 25 36.60 -3.63 3.66
CA LYS A 25 36.23 -2.46 2.83
C LYS A 25 34.87 -2.02 3.34
N PRO A 26 34.68 -0.72 3.65
CA PRO A 26 33.40 -0.24 4.11
C PRO A 26 32.37 -0.80 3.14
N LYS A 27 31.37 -1.56 3.64
CA LYS A 27 30.29 -2.08 2.82
C LYS A 27 29.76 -0.87 2.06
N GLN A 28 30.00 -0.83 0.76
CA GLN A 28 29.55 0.24 -0.11
C GLN A 28 28.04 0.28 0.11
N ASP A 29 27.58 1.36 0.73
CA ASP A 29 26.27 1.44 1.31
C ASP A 29 25.25 1.20 0.17
N LYS A 30 24.57 0.06 0.20
CA LYS A 30 23.57 -0.30 -0.83
C LYS A 30 22.51 0.81 -0.95
N SER A 31 22.29 1.57 0.13
CA SER A 31 21.36 2.70 0.15
C SER A 31 21.80 3.81 -0.78
N ASN A 32 23.08 4.22 -0.74
CA ASN A 32 23.65 5.24 -1.63
C ASN A 32 23.49 4.85 -3.11
N SER A 33 23.65 3.55 -3.43
CA SER A 33 23.48 3.07 -4.80
C SER A 33 22.01 3.06 -5.27
N ILE A 34 21.06 2.85 -4.37
CA ILE A 34 19.60 2.87 -4.69
C ILE A 34 19.14 4.32 -4.84
N GLU A 35 19.51 5.21 -3.93
CA GLU A 35 19.18 6.63 -4.01
C GLU A 35 19.69 7.26 -5.31
N GLU A 36 20.91 6.94 -5.72
CA GLU A 36 21.48 7.42 -6.98
C GLU A 36 20.72 6.88 -8.19
N LYS A 37 20.34 5.60 -8.20
CA LYS A 37 19.50 5.00 -9.25
C LYS A 37 18.15 5.70 -9.35
N ILE A 38 17.49 5.94 -8.22
CA ILE A 38 16.19 6.64 -8.17
C ILE A 38 16.34 8.07 -8.68
N LYS A 39 17.35 8.80 -8.23
CA LYS A 39 17.63 10.16 -8.69
C LYS A 39 17.84 10.23 -10.20
N ASN A 40 18.64 9.31 -10.75
CA ASN A 40 18.90 9.23 -12.19
C ASN A 40 17.62 8.84 -12.96
N LYS A 41 16.83 7.91 -12.44
CA LYS A 41 15.53 7.52 -13.01
C LYS A 41 14.57 8.70 -13.04
N LEU A 42 14.42 9.42 -11.93
CA LEU A 42 13.55 10.58 -11.81
C LEU A 42 13.91 11.70 -12.79
N LYS A 43 15.22 11.95 -12.98
CA LYS A 43 15.72 12.94 -13.96
C LYS A 43 15.42 12.57 -15.40
N ALA A 44 15.38 11.28 -15.71
CA ALA A 44 15.11 10.78 -17.07
C ALA A 44 13.61 10.71 -17.40
N MET A 45 12.73 10.86 -16.41
CA MET A 45 11.28 10.79 -16.60
C MET A 45 10.71 12.14 -17.03
N THR A 46 9.77 12.10 -17.98
CA THR A 46 8.91 13.24 -18.30
C THR A 46 7.93 13.51 -17.16
N LEU A 47 7.32 14.71 -17.14
CA LEU A 47 6.30 15.03 -16.15
C LEU A 47 5.11 14.07 -16.23
N ASP A 48 4.69 13.68 -17.44
CA ASP A 48 3.60 12.72 -17.67
C ASP A 48 3.94 11.35 -17.06
N GLU A 49 5.16 10.85 -17.27
CA GLU A 49 5.64 9.61 -16.68
C GLU A 49 5.71 9.67 -15.14
N LYS A 50 6.12 10.80 -14.59
CA LYS A 50 6.13 11.02 -13.13
C LYS A 50 4.71 10.98 -12.56
N ILE A 51 3.78 11.72 -13.14
CA ILE A 51 2.37 11.71 -12.71
C ILE A 51 1.78 10.32 -12.85
N ALA A 52 2.06 9.62 -13.96
CA ALA A 52 1.57 8.26 -14.18
C ALA A 52 2.01 7.28 -13.09
N GLN A 53 3.24 7.43 -12.55
CA GLN A 53 3.70 6.59 -11.44
C GLN A 53 2.91 6.80 -10.14
N MET A 54 2.20 7.91 -9.99
CA MET A 54 1.30 8.16 -8.85
C MET A 54 -0.06 7.48 -9.02
N LEU A 55 -0.37 6.88 -10.18
CA LEU A 55 -1.68 6.29 -10.46
C LEU A 55 -1.66 4.78 -10.26
N ILE A 56 -2.57 4.27 -9.42
CA ILE A 56 -2.98 2.85 -9.40
C ILE A 56 -4.28 2.78 -10.18
N ILE A 57 -4.19 2.28 -11.41
CA ILE A 57 -5.33 2.28 -12.32
C ILE A 57 -6.17 1.01 -12.20
N TYR A 58 -7.39 1.09 -12.68
CA TYR A 58 -8.31 -0.02 -12.92
C TYR A 58 -8.82 0.03 -14.35
N TYR A 59 -9.03 -1.13 -14.94
CA TYR A 59 -9.67 -1.30 -16.24
C TYR A 59 -10.55 -2.55 -16.21
N SER A 60 -11.83 -2.39 -16.56
CA SER A 60 -12.81 -3.48 -16.52
C SER A 60 -12.65 -4.38 -17.74
N SER A 61 -11.89 -5.45 -17.59
CA SER A 61 -11.76 -6.53 -18.58
C SER A 61 -11.20 -7.79 -17.92
N PRO A 62 -11.67 -8.99 -18.29
CA PRO A 62 -11.07 -10.24 -17.82
C PRO A 62 -9.82 -10.65 -18.63
N THR A 63 -9.48 -9.91 -19.67
CA THR A 63 -8.37 -10.19 -20.57
C THR A 63 -7.49 -8.97 -20.79
N TYR A 64 -6.20 -9.20 -21.04
CA TYR A 64 -5.26 -8.17 -21.46
C TYR A 64 -5.49 -7.86 -22.94
N ASP A 65 -6.41 -6.94 -23.21
CA ASP A 65 -6.78 -6.53 -24.56
C ASP A 65 -5.87 -5.40 -25.10
N GLU A 66 -6.03 -5.08 -26.38
CA GLU A 66 -5.24 -4.05 -27.07
C GLU A 66 -5.35 -2.66 -26.40
N THR A 67 -6.53 -2.32 -25.88
CA THR A 67 -6.76 -1.03 -25.20
C THR A 67 -5.97 -0.93 -23.91
N LEU A 68 -5.96 -2.00 -23.11
CA LEU A 68 -5.17 -2.04 -21.88
C LEU A 68 -3.68 -2.10 -22.19
N GLU A 69 -3.27 -2.92 -23.17
CA GLU A 69 -1.88 -2.98 -23.64
C GLU A 69 -1.36 -1.59 -24.03
N GLN A 70 -2.11 -0.87 -24.86
CA GLN A 70 -1.76 0.49 -25.27
C GLN A 70 -1.70 1.44 -24.06
N THR A 71 -2.64 1.30 -23.10
CA THR A 71 -2.63 2.11 -21.89
C THR A 71 -1.38 1.85 -21.06
N ILE A 72 -1.00 0.60 -20.83
CA ILE A 72 0.21 0.27 -20.05
C ILE A 72 1.47 0.81 -20.75
N LYS A 73 1.59 0.63 -22.06
CA LYS A 73 2.77 1.05 -22.83
C LYS A 73 2.92 2.57 -22.94
N GLU A 74 1.82 3.31 -23.11
CA GLU A 74 1.84 4.75 -23.33
C GLU A 74 1.79 5.54 -22.03
N VAL A 75 0.84 5.20 -21.14
CA VAL A 75 0.65 5.91 -19.85
C VAL A 75 1.72 5.52 -18.84
N LYS A 76 2.10 4.25 -18.79
CA LYS A 76 3.10 3.70 -17.82
C LYS A 76 2.69 3.93 -16.36
N PRO A 77 1.49 3.49 -15.95
CA PRO A 77 0.97 3.75 -14.61
C PRO A 77 1.86 3.13 -13.51
N GLY A 78 1.75 3.67 -12.31
CA GLY A 78 2.47 3.17 -11.14
C GLY A 78 2.03 1.79 -10.70
N GLY A 79 0.76 1.45 -10.92
CA GLY A 79 0.21 0.14 -10.57
C GLY A 79 -1.17 -0.11 -11.16
N PHE A 80 -1.68 -1.28 -10.85
CA PHE A 80 -3.00 -1.76 -11.24
C PHE A 80 -3.69 -2.44 -10.04
N ILE A 81 -5.00 -2.22 -9.87
CA ILE A 81 -5.82 -2.96 -8.92
C ILE A 81 -6.67 -3.99 -9.65
N LEU A 82 -6.59 -5.25 -9.21
CA LEU A 82 -7.46 -6.33 -9.68
C LEU A 82 -8.80 -6.28 -8.93
N MET A 83 -9.88 -6.20 -9.71
CA MET A 83 -11.25 -6.29 -9.22
C MET A 83 -11.88 -7.61 -9.69
N ASN A 84 -13.12 -7.87 -9.27
CA ASN A 84 -13.81 -9.14 -9.56
C ASN A 84 -13.88 -9.49 -11.06
N ASP A 85 -14.02 -8.49 -11.92
CA ASP A 85 -14.14 -8.62 -13.37
C ASP A 85 -12.80 -8.80 -14.10
N ASN A 86 -11.68 -8.66 -13.40
CA ASN A 86 -10.35 -9.00 -13.92
C ASN A 86 -9.97 -10.46 -13.65
N ILE A 87 -10.75 -11.17 -12.82
CA ILE A 87 -10.45 -12.52 -12.37
C ILE A 87 -11.43 -13.50 -13.03
N SER A 88 -10.89 -14.54 -13.67
CA SER A 88 -11.67 -15.57 -14.35
C SER A 88 -11.05 -16.95 -14.08
N THR A 89 -10.49 -17.65 -15.07
CA THR A 89 -9.68 -18.83 -14.79
C THR A 89 -8.32 -18.43 -14.23
N TYR A 90 -7.69 -19.33 -13.49
CA TYR A 90 -6.33 -19.11 -12.94
C TYR A 90 -5.36 -18.68 -14.05
N GLN A 91 -5.32 -19.44 -15.13
CA GLN A 91 -4.36 -19.19 -16.22
C GLN A 91 -4.61 -17.85 -16.92
N ASN A 92 -5.87 -17.46 -17.13
CA ASN A 92 -6.20 -16.17 -17.76
C ASN A 92 -5.79 -15.01 -16.85
N THR A 93 -6.08 -15.10 -15.55
CA THR A 93 -5.71 -14.08 -14.57
C THR A 93 -4.18 -13.96 -14.43
N LEU A 94 -3.47 -15.08 -14.41
CA LEU A 94 -2.00 -15.11 -14.39
C LEU A 94 -1.41 -14.46 -15.66
N ASN A 95 -1.94 -14.80 -16.84
CA ASN A 95 -1.49 -14.22 -18.11
C ASN A 95 -1.78 -12.71 -18.16
N PHE A 96 -2.92 -12.27 -17.63
CA PHE A 96 -3.28 -10.86 -17.52
C PHE A 96 -2.21 -10.09 -16.73
N VAL A 97 -1.85 -10.56 -15.53
CA VAL A 97 -0.82 -9.93 -14.68
C VAL A 97 0.56 -9.98 -15.35
N LYS A 98 0.96 -11.13 -15.89
CA LYS A 98 2.27 -11.28 -16.56
C LYS A 98 2.40 -10.36 -17.78
N SER A 99 1.34 -10.19 -18.56
CA SER A 99 1.35 -9.29 -19.72
C SER A 99 1.52 -7.83 -19.30
N MET A 100 0.81 -7.37 -18.26
CA MET A 100 1.00 -6.02 -17.71
C MET A 100 2.44 -5.79 -17.23
N GLN A 101 3.02 -6.72 -16.47
CA GLN A 101 4.40 -6.58 -15.99
C GLN A 101 5.41 -6.59 -17.15
N LYS A 102 5.23 -7.46 -18.14
CA LYS A 102 6.09 -7.54 -19.33
C LYS A 102 6.14 -6.21 -20.10
N ASP A 103 4.99 -5.56 -20.27
CA ASP A 103 4.87 -4.31 -21.05
C ASP A 103 5.21 -3.07 -20.23
N SER A 104 5.39 -3.24 -18.91
CA SER A 104 5.74 -2.16 -17.99
C SER A 104 7.25 -1.90 -17.98
N LYS A 105 7.67 -0.62 -18.15
CA LYS A 105 9.08 -0.21 -18.06
C LYS A 105 9.63 -0.12 -16.63
N ILE A 106 8.74 0.03 -15.67
CA ILE A 106 9.03 0.07 -14.24
C ILE A 106 8.08 -0.94 -13.61
N PRO A 107 8.57 -1.92 -12.82
CA PRO A 107 7.71 -2.92 -12.21
C PRO A 107 6.47 -2.29 -11.59
N MET A 108 5.30 -2.82 -11.92
CA MET A 108 4.02 -2.28 -11.44
C MET A 108 3.70 -2.80 -10.05
N ILE A 109 3.07 -1.96 -9.26
CA ILE A 109 2.33 -2.40 -8.08
C ILE A 109 1.08 -3.11 -8.58
N ILE A 110 1.02 -4.44 -8.43
CA ILE A 110 -0.18 -5.23 -8.70
C ILE A 110 -0.89 -5.45 -7.39
N SER A 111 -2.05 -4.84 -7.24
CA SER A 111 -2.78 -4.79 -5.99
C SER A 111 -4.17 -5.43 -6.07
N ILE A 112 -4.72 -5.78 -4.92
CA ILE A 112 -6.01 -6.42 -4.76
C ILE A 112 -6.61 -6.06 -3.39
N ASP A 113 -7.93 -6.22 -3.24
CA ASP A 113 -8.61 -6.32 -1.94
C ASP A 113 -8.86 -7.80 -1.63
N GLN A 114 -8.00 -8.42 -0.87
CA GLN A 114 -8.14 -9.79 -0.40
C GLN A 114 -8.16 -9.80 1.14
N GLU A 115 -9.26 -9.30 1.72
CA GLU A 115 -9.37 -9.09 3.17
C GLU A 115 -9.73 -10.38 3.94
N GLY A 116 -10.33 -11.34 3.27
CA GLY A 116 -11.04 -12.45 3.86
C GLY A 116 -12.56 -12.20 4.00
N GLY A 117 -13.32 -13.20 4.43
CA GLY A 117 -14.78 -13.11 4.58
C GLY A 117 -15.49 -12.72 3.28
N ILE A 118 -16.21 -11.60 3.28
CA ILE A 118 -16.99 -11.15 2.12
C ILE A 118 -16.13 -10.41 1.06
N VAL A 119 -14.89 -10.06 1.38
CA VAL A 119 -14.00 -9.35 0.47
C VAL A 119 -12.84 -10.27 0.09
N GLN A 120 -13.10 -11.15 -0.85
CA GLN A 120 -12.16 -12.14 -1.36
C GLN A 120 -12.28 -12.24 -2.88
N ARG A 121 -11.37 -11.56 -3.61
CA ARG A 121 -11.42 -11.55 -5.07
C ARG A 121 -11.00 -12.88 -5.67
N LEU A 122 -10.03 -13.59 -5.05
CA LEU A 122 -9.54 -14.87 -5.57
C LEU A 122 -10.62 -15.96 -5.63
N GLN A 123 -11.71 -15.84 -4.85
CA GLN A 123 -12.89 -16.73 -4.94
C GLN A 123 -13.61 -16.65 -6.31
N LYS A 124 -13.23 -15.71 -7.18
CA LYS A 124 -13.72 -15.61 -8.56
C LYS A 124 -12.98 -16.51 -9.55
N ILE A 125 -11.88 -17.15 -9.14
CA ILE A 125 -11.22 -18.20 -9.95
C ILE A 125 -12.21 -19.36 -10.10
N THR A 126 -12.42 -19.79 -11.36
CA THR A 126 -13.52 -20.71 -11.71
C THR A 126 -13.08 -22.15 -11.95
N ASP A 127 -11.79 -22.38 -12.19
CA ASP A 127 -11.21 -23.65 -12.64
C ASP A 127 -10.32 -24.33 -11.59
N ILE A 128 -10.01 -23.65 -10.50
CA ILE A 128 -9.25 -24.17 -9.36
C ILE A 128 -9.95 -23.72 -8.08
N GLU A 129 -10.13 -24.63 -7.15
CA GLU A 129 -10.62 -24.29 -5.82
C GLU A 129 -9.59 -23.44 -5.08
N VAL A 130 -10.05 -22.36 -4.44
CA VAL A 130 -9.24 -21.46 -3.62
C VAL A 130 -9.66 -21.60 -2.17
N THR A 131 -8.75 -21.90 -1.28
CA THR A 131 -9.04 -21.97 0.16
C THR A 131 -9.67 -20.68 0.65
N ASN A 132 -10.82 -20.81 1.28
CA ASN A 132 -11.60 -19.67 1.77
C ASN A 132 -10.96 -19.11 3.04
N ILE A 133 -10.73 -17.82 3.06
CA ILE A 133 -10.19 -17.10 4.24
C ILE A 133 -11.38 -16.65 5.11
N PRO A 134 -11.39 -16.93 6.42
CA PRO A 134 -12.48 -16.52 7.31
C PRO A 134 -12.60 -14.99 7.38
N SER A 135 -13.75 -14.51 7.87
CA SER A 135 -13.90 -13.08 8.14
C SER A 135 -12.93 -12.62 9.24
N MET A 136 -12.47 -11.39 9.16
CA MET A 136 -11.57 -10.84 10.18
C MET A 136 -12.23 -10.79 11.57
N LEU A 137 -13.57 -10.65 11.63
CA LEU A 137 -14.30 -10.74 12.90
C LEU A 137 -14.24 -12.16 13.50
N ALA A 138 -14.33 -13.20 12.67
CA ALA A 138 -14.19 -14.58 13.14
C ALA A 138 -12.77 -14.83 13.65
N LEU A 139 -11.77 -14.38 12.90
CA LEU A 139 -10.37 -14.48 13.28
C LEU A 139 -10.08 -13.67 14.55
N GLY A 140 -10.60 -12.45 14.68
CA GLY A 140 -10.46 -11.63 15.87
C GLY A 140 -11.01 -12.25 17.15
N LYS A 141 -12.16 -12.98 17.05
CA LYS A 141 -12.76 -13.69 18.17
C LYS A 141 -11.88 -14.81 18.74
N THR A 142 -10.97 -15.34 17.97
CA THR A 142 -10.00 -16.36 18.46
C THR A 142 -8.98 -15.75 19.42
N ASN A 143 -8.71 -14.46 19.28
CA ASN A 143 -7.65 -13.73 19.98
C ASN A 143 -6.27 -14.44 19.91
N ASP A 144 -6.06 -15.21 18.85
CA ASP A 144 -4.82 -15.93 18.59
C ASP A 144 -4.00 -15.23 17.48
N LYS A 145 -2.99 -14.48 17.90
CA LYS A 145 -2.09 -13.77 16.97
C LYS A 145 -1.27 -14.71 16.08
N ASN A 146 -0.99 -15.95 16.51
CA ASN A 146 -0.25 -16.90 15.70
C ASN A 146 -1.14 -17.42 14.58
N LEU A 147 -2.41 -17.67 14.87
CA LEU A 147 -3.40 -17.98 13.86
C LEU A 147 -3.54 -16.84 12.85
N ALA A 148 -3.64 -15.59 13.31
CA ALA A 148 -3.71 -14.43 12.42
C ALA A 148 -2.46 -14.30 11.52
N TYR A 149 -1.27 -14.54 12.05
CA TYR A 149 -0.03 -14.61 11.26
C TYR A 149 -0.08 -15.70 10.19
N ASN A 150 -0.51 -16.92 10.56
CA ASN A 150 -0.60 -18.04 9.62
C ASN A 150 -1.64 -17.78 8.52
N VAL A 151 -2.79 -17.18 8.85
CA VAL A 151 -3.77 -16.74 7.85
C VAL A 151 -3.16 -15.72 6.88
N GLY A 152 -2.40 -14.72 7.37
CA GLY A 152 -1.67 -13.78 6.52
C GLY A 152 -0.63 -14.46 5.62
N LYS A 153 0.08 -15.47 6.12
CA LYS A 153 1.00 -16.30 5.32
C LYS A 153 0.27 -17.03 4.19
N ILE A 154 -0.88 -17.66 4.47
CA ILE A 154 -1.69 -18.35 3.46
C ILE A 154 -2.16 -17.34 2.39
N MET A 155 -2.71 -16.20 2.79
CA MET A 155 -3.13 -15.15 1.88
C MET A 155 -1.98 -14.71 0.96
N ALA A 156 -0.78 -14.48 1.51
CA ALA A 156 0.39 -14.13 0.71
C ALA A 156 0.75 -15.22 -0.31
N GLN A 157 0.73 -16.48 0.10
CA GLN A 157 1.03 -17.61 -0.78
C GLN A 157 0.03 -17.69 -1.94
N GLN A 158 -1.27 -17.54 -1.66
CA GLN A 158 -2.31 -17.50 -2.69
C GLN A 158 -2.10 -16.32 -3.66
N LEU A 159 -1.89 -15.11 -3.16
CA LEU A 159 -1.68 -13.90 -3.97
C LEU A 159 -0.46 -14.02 -4.89
N LYS A 160 0.61 -14.61 -4.40
CA LYS A 160 1.84 -14.81 -5.18
C LYS A 160 1.69 -15.82 -6.32
N THR A 161 0.70 -16.69 -6.32
CA THR A 161 0.44 -17.56 -7.48
C THR A 161 0.10 -16.75 -8.74
N LEU A 162 -0.47 -15.56 -8.54
CA LEU A 162 -0.83 -14.62 -9.61
C LEU A 162 0.14 -13.44 -9.77
N GLY A 163 1.23 -13.40 -8.99
CA GLY A 163 2.20 -12.30 -9.03
C GLY A 163 1.68 -10.99 -8.42
N ILE A 164 0.65 -11.07 -7.55
CA ILE A 164 0.13 -9.93 -6.79
C ILE A 164 1.13 -9.60 -5.69
N ASN A 165 1.53 -8.33 -5.58
CA ASN A 165 2.60 -7.87 -4.70
C ASN A 165 2.16 -6.86 -3.63
N LEU A 166 0.89 -6.42 -3.67
CA LEU A 166 0.27 -5.57 -2.66
C LEU A 166 -1.15 -6.05 -2.37
N ASP A 167 -1.46 -6.25 -1.10
CA ASP A 167 -2.84 -6.44 -0.64
C ASP A 167 -3.32 -5.18 0.11
N PHE A 168 -4.49 -4.65 -0.26
CA PHE A 168 -5.16 -3.60 0.49
C PHE A 168 -5.82 -4.19 1.75
N ALA A 169 -4.99 -4.79 2.58
CA ALA A 169 -5.28 -5.41 3.87
C ALA A 169 -4.09 -5.17 4.81
N PRO A 170 -4.28 -5.29 6.13
CA PRO A 170 -5.52 -5.54 6.84
C PRO A 170 -6.40 -4.29 7.03
N VAL A 171 -7.70 -4.53 7.25
CA VAL A 171 -8.60 -3.51 7.80
C VAL A 171 -8.30 -3.37 9.29
N VAL A 172 -7.95 -2.16 9.72
CA VAL A 172 -7.65 -1.84 11.13
C VAL A 172 -8.73 -0.96 11.78
N ASP A 173 -9.87 -0.80 11.09
CA ASP A 173 -11.02 -0.07 11.62
C ASP A 173 -11.58 -0.77 12.86
N ILE A 174 -11.86 0.01 13.90
CA ILE A 174 -12.45 -0.49 15.16
C ILE A 174 -13.98 -0.49 15.00
N TYR A 175 -14.61 -1.67 15.03
CA TYR A 175 -16.06 -1.81 14.90
C TYR A 175 -16.78 -1.30 16.16
N SER A 176 -16.76 0.02 16.36
CA SER A 176 -17.34 0.70 17.54
C SER A 176 -18.84 0.96 17.38
N ASN A 177 -19.32 1.18 16.13
CA ASN A 177 -20.71 1.37 15.82
C ASN A 177 -21.35 0.10 15.24
N LYS A 178 -22.30 -0.50 15.95
CA LYS A 178 -23.02 -1.73 15.53
C LYS A 178 -23.89 -1.55 14.29
N ASP A 179 -24.27 -0.31 13.97
CA ASP A 179 -25.05 0.01 12.78
C ASP A 179 -24.18 0.13 11.52
N ASN A 180 -22.86 0.11 11.67
CA ASN A 180 -21.90 0.12 10.56
C ASN A 180 -21.90 -1.24 9.85
N LYS A 181 -22.66 -1.34 8.76
CA LYS A 181 -22.74 -2.55 7.93
C LYS A 181 -21.56 -2.69 6.94
N VAL A 182 -20.79 -1.62 6.73
CA VAL A 182 -19.68 -1.60 5.77
C VAL A 182 -18.44 -2.25 6.37
N ILE A 183 -18.13 -1.95 7.61
CA ILE A 183 -16.97 -2.50 8.32
C ILE A 183 -17.32 -3.86 8.95
N ALA A 184 -18.31 -3.91 9.82
CA ALA A 184 -18.88 -5.16 10.38
C ALA A 184 -17.86 -6.32 10.47
N ASN A 185 -18.06 -7.37 9.67
CA ASN A 185 -17.23 -8.58 9.64
C ASN A 185 -15.83 -8.38 9.03
N ARG A 186 -15.54 -7.21 8.46
CA ARG A 186 -14.20 -6.87 7.93
C ARG A 186 -13.25 -6.44 9.05
N SER A 187 -13.77 -5.96 10.18
CA SER A 187 -12.95 -5.62 11.37
C SER A 187 -12.63 -6.87 12.19
N PHE A 188 -11.50 -6.88 12.88
CA PHE A 188 -11.17 -7.92 13.87
C PHE A 188 -11.99 -7.81 15.16
N GLY A 189 -12.70 -6.70 15.38
CA GLY A 189 -13.55 -6.51 16.58
C GLY A 189 -13.76 -5.05 16.94
N SER A 190 -14.21 -4.85 18.19
CA SER A 190 -14.53 -3.52 18.75
C SER A 190 -13.53 -3.02 19.81
N ASN A 191 -12.56 -3.84 20.20
CA ASN A 191 -11.49 -3.46 21.12
C ASN A 191 -10.23 -3.06 20.34
N SER A 192 -9.74 -1.85 20.54
CA SER A 192 -8.61 -1.29 19.79
C SER A 192 -7.32 -2.10 19.92
N GLU A 193 -7.04 -2.64 21.12
CA GLU A 193 -5.83 -3.42 21.40
C GLU A 193 -5.89 -4.80 20.73
N GLU A 194 -7.04 -5.48 20.78
CA GLU A 194 -7.27 -6.77 20.13
C GLU A 194 -7.20 -6.62 18.61
N VAL A 195 -7.93 -5.65 18.03
CA VAL A 195 -7.88 -5.34 16.61
C VAL A 195 -6.45 -5.07 16.16
N THR A 196 -5.72 -4.25 16.92
CA THR A 196 -4.32 -3.92 16.60
C THR A 196 -3.43 -5.16 16.60
N THR A 197 -3.56 -5.99 17.64
CA THR A 197 -2.72 -7.19 17.81
C THR A 197 -2.96 -8.17 16.66
N MET A 198 -4.22 -8.45 16.35
CA MET A 198 -4.60 -9.41 15.31
C MET A 198 -4.25 -8.88 13.90
N ALA A 199 -4.58 -7.63 13.62
CA ALA A 199 -4.28 -7.02 12.32
C ALA A 199 -2.77 -6.93 12.05
N LEU A 200 -1.95 -6.56 13.03
CA LEU A 200 -0.50 -6.50 12.85
C LEU A 200 0.14 -7.89 12.71
N ALA A 201 -0.43 -8.92 13.33
CA ALA A 201 0.01 -10.29 13.14
C ALA A 201 -0.30 -10.79 11.70
N LEU A 202 -1.50 -10.54 11.19
CA LEU A 202 -1.87 -10.84 9.81
C LEU A 202 -0.97 -10.08 8.82
N LYS A 203 -0.77 -8.79 9.06
CA LYS A 203 0.17 -7.95 8.29
C LYS A 203 1.56 -8.59 8.23
N GLN A 204 2.08 -9.02 9.37
CA GLN A 204 3.41 -9.63 9.44
C GLN A 204 3.47 -10.93 8.63
N GLY A 205 2.40 -11.76 8.68
CA GLY A 205 2.31 -12.99 7.88
C GLY A 205 2.34 -12.73 6.38
N LEU A 206 1.65 -11.67 5.92
CA LEU A 206 1.69 -11.22 4.51
C LEU A 206 3.10 -10.75 4.12
N GLU A 207 3.70 -9.86 4.90
CA GLU A 207 4.98 -9.22 4.55
C GLU A 207 6.18 -10.16 4.64
N ASP A 208 6.23 -11.06 5.61
CA ASP A 208 7.28 -12.10 5.72
C ASP A 208 7.26 -13.06 4.52
N ASN A 209 6.13 -13.13 3.82
CA ASN A 209 5.97 -13.91 2.60
C ASN A 209 5.97 -13.06 1.31
N ASN A 210 6.56 -11.85 1.36
CA ASN A 210 6.79 -10.94 0.23
C ASN A 210 5.51 -10.41 -0.46
N VAL A 211 4.39 -10.31 0.25
CA VAL A 211 3.22 -9.52 -0.17
C VAL A 211 3.13 -8.30 0.72
N ASN A 212 3.21 -7.12 0.11
CA ASN A 212 3.10 -5.86 0.84
C ASN A 212 1.67 -5.64 1.31
N THR A 213 1.52 -4.79 2.31
CA THR A 213 0.25 -4.50 2.96
C THR A 213 -0.09 -3.01 2.92
N CYS A 214 -1.37 -2.70 2.99
CA CYS A 214 -1.87 -1.35 3.12
C CYS A 214 -2.94 -1.29 4.21
N LEU A 215 -2.64 -0.64 5.32
CA LEU A 215 -3.61 -0.49 6.42
C LEU A 215 -4.71 0.48 6.03
N LYS A 216 -5.97 0.12 6.34
CA LYS A 216 -7.15 0.91 5.95
C LYS A 216 -8.25 0.89 7.00
N HIS A 217 -9.08 1.94 7.05
CA HIS A 217 -9.14 3.19 6.29
C HIS A 217 -8.84 4.35 7.25
N PHE A 218 -7.66 4.96 7.15
CA PHE A 218 -7.26 6.07 8.04
C PHE A 218 -8.23 7.26 7.90
N PRO A 219 -8.62 7.91 9.00
CA PRO A 219 -8.20 7.71 10.39
C PRO A 219 -9.02 6.68 11.17
N GLY A 220 -9.95 5.95 10.55
CA GLY A 220 -10.81 4.92 11.13
C GLY A 220 -12.25 5.05 10.65
N HIS A 221 -12.78 4.03 9.98
CA HIS A 221 -14.12 4.02 9.39
C HIS A 221 -15.16 3.30 10.28
N GLY A 222 -14.73 2.72 11.41
CA GLY A 222 -15.57 1.80 12.19
C GLY A 222 -16.72 2.46 12.97
N ASP A 223 -16.68 3.77 13.20
CA ASP A 223 -17.72 4.54 13.93
C ASP A 223 -18.76 5.20 12.99
N THR A 224 -18.70 4.96 11.68
CA THR A 224 -19.65 5.52 10.74
C THR A 224 -20.95 4.70 10.69
N ALA A 225 -22.07 5.36 10.34
CA ALA A 225 -23.34 4.69 10.03
C ALA A 225 -23.65 4.70 8.53
N VAL A 226 -22.84 5.39 7.72
CA VAL A 226 -23.05 5.63 6.28
C VAL A 226 -21.93 4.98 5.50
N ASP A 227 -22.28 4.38 4.36
CA ASP A 227 -21.34 3.78 3.43
C ASP A 227 -20.77 4.85 2.49
N SER A 228 -19.43 4.97 2.48
CA SER A 228 -18.70 5.92 1.62
C SER A 228 -18.82 5.62 0.11
N HIS A 229 -19.28 4.43 -0.27
CA HIS A 229 -19.62 4.13 -1.66
C HIS A 229 -20.86 4.92 -2.16
N TYR A 230 -21.71 5.37 -1.26
CA TYR A 230 -22.96 6.07 -1.61
C TYR A 230 -22.98 7.53 -1.16
N ASN A 231 -22.46 7.84 0.02
CA ASN A 231 -22.46 9.18 0.60
C ASN A 231 -21.20 9.42 1.41
N LEU A 232 -20.89 10.68 1.73
CA LEU A 232 -19.77 11.04 2.61
C LEU A 232 -20.15 10.77 4.08
N PRO A 233 -19.52 9.79 4.75
CA PRO A 233 -19.73 9.54 6.18
C PRO A 233 -19.14 10.68 7.01
N VAL A 234 -19.80 11.03 8.13
CA VAL A 234 -19.35 12.06 9.06
C VAL A 234 -19.08 11.45 10.42
N ILE A 235 -17.92 11.71 11.00
CA ILE A 235 -17.55 11.33 12.36
C ILE A 235 -17.34 12.59 13.20
N ASN A 236 -18.15 12.77 14.23
CA ASN A 236 -18.10 13.93 15.13
C ASN A 236 -17.14 13.72 16.32
N LYS A 237 -15.91 13.31 16.03
CA LYS A 237 -14.82 13.15 17.01
C LYS A 237 -13.72 14.17 16.79
N ASP A 238 -13.14 14.65 17.87
CA ASP A 238 -11.91 15.44 17.81
C ASP A 238 -10.67 14.53 17.87
N TYR A 239 -9.49 15.14 17.84
CA TYR A 239 -8.23 14.40 17.92
C TYR A 239 -8.10 13.57 19.22
N ASN A 240 -8.54 14.12 20.36
CA ASN A 240 -8.41 13.41 21.64
C ASN A 240 -9.28 12.16 21.67
N ASP A 241 -10.47 12.24 21.08
CA ASP A 241 -11.38 11.10 20.97
C ASP A 241 -10.80 10.03 20.05
N LEU A 242 -10.35 10.43 18.83
CA LEU A 242 -9.73 9.49 17.87
C LEU A 242 -8.48 8.83 18.44
N SER A 243 -7.68 9.56 19.23
CA SER A 243 -6.43 9.06 19.79
C SER A 243 -6.62 7.94 20.81
N LYS A 244 -7.80 7.86 21.41
CA LYS A 244 -8.14 6.82 22.41
C LYS A 244 -8.60 5.51 21.80
N VAL A 245 -9.05 5.53 20.55
CA VAL A 245 -9.67 4.37 19.88
C VAL A 245 -9.11 4.17 18.47
N GLU A 246 -9.53 4.99 17.51
CA GLU A 246 -9.31 4.78 16.08
C GLU A 246 -7.84 4.87 15.66
N LEU A 247 -7.05 5.74 16.32
CA LEU A 247 -5.63 5.94 15.97
C LEU A 247 -4.68 4.94 16.63
N ILE A 248 -5.13 4.13 17.58
CA ILE A 248 -4.28 3.14 18.27
C ILE A 248 -3.60 2.17 17.31
N PRO A 249 -4.31 1.53 16.36
CA PRO A 249 -3.68 0.64 15.38
C PRO A 249 -2.61 1.34 14.54
N TYR A 250 -2.88 2.57 14.12
CA TYR A 250 -1.93 3.34 13.30
C TYR A 250 -0.68 3.75 14.07
N TYR A 251 -0.81 4.17 15.36
CA TYR A 251 0.35 4.43 16.21
C TYR A 251 1.28 3.23 16.31
N LYS A 252 0.71 2.05 16.54
CA LYS A 252 1.50 0.82 16.67
C LYS A 252 2.09 0.40 15.33
N ALA A 253 1.32 0.49 14.23
CA ALA A 253 1.80 0.17 12.89
C ALA A 253 2.94 1.09 12.42
N ILE A 254 2.84 2.39 12.68
CA ILE A 254 3.90 3.37 12.33
C ILE A 254 5.20 3.06 13.08
N LYS A 255 5.12 2.71 14.37
CA LYS A 255 6.28 2.27 15.16
C LYS A 255 6.92 0.98 14.61
N ASN A 256 6.15 0.14 13.92
CA ASN A 256 6.59 -1.08 13.28
C ASN A 256 6.84 -0.88 11.77
N ASN A 257 7.14 0.35 11.34
CA ASN A 257 7.56 0.70 9.98
C ASN A 257 6.59 0.23 8.88
N THR A 258 5.27 0.42 9.08
CA THR A 258 4.30 0.13 8.01
C THR A 258 4.58 0.97 6.77
N ASN A 259 4.53 0.32 5.59
CA ASN A 259 4.96 0.92 4.33
C ASN A 259 3.87 1.72 3.63
N MET A 260 2.59 1.38 3.82
CA MET A 260 1.48 2.04 3.13
C MET A 260 0.24 2.17 4.04
N ILE A 261 -0.41 3.33 3.96
CA ILE A 261 -1.68 3.62 4.64
C ILE A 261 -2.65 4.21 3.64
N MET A 262 -3.87 3.65 3.59
CA MET A 262 -4.98 4.14 2.77
C MET A 262 -5.84 5.09 3.58
N ILE A 263 -6.15 6.24 2.97
CA ILE A 263 -7.01 7.27 3.57
C ILE A 263 -8.44 7.07 3.08
N GLY A 264 -9.36 6.84 4.00
CA GLY A 264 -10.79 6.72 3.68
C GLY A 264 -11.43 8.05 3.28
N HIS A 265 -12.63 7.98 2.71
CA HIS A 265 -13.43 9.16 2.39
C HIS A 265 -14.42 9.43 3.52
N ILE A 266 -13.98 10.12 4.55
CA ILE A 266 -14.74 10.42 5.78
C ILE A 266 -14.62 11.91 6.06
N ALA A 267 -15.67 12.56 6.58
CA ALA A 267 -15.58 13.92 7.08
C ALA A 267 -15.34 13.94 8.60
N LEU A 268 -14.45 14.81 9.04
CA LEU A 268 -14.09 15.03 10.45
C LEU A 268 -14.22 16.51 10.82
N PRO A 269 -15.45 17.08 10.85
CA PRO A 269 -15.64 18.53 10.98
C PRO A 269 -15.07 19.14 12.27
N LYS A 270 -14.93 18.38 13.34
CA LYS A 270 -14.26 18.85 14.58
C LYS A 270 -12.74 19.01 14.45
N ILE A 271 -12.14 18.49 13.36
CA ILE A 271 -10.70 18.61 13.10
C ILE A 271 -10.46 19.54 11.92
N THR A 272 -11.23 19.38 10.84
CA THR A 272 -11.05 20.12 9.59
C THR A 272 -11.78 21.47 9.57
N ASN A 273 -12.74 21.68 10.49
CA ASN A 273 -13.68 22.81 10.57
C ASN A 273 -14.66 22.88 9.36
N ASP A 274 -14.71 21.86 8.56
CA ASP A 274 -15.62 21.69 7.43
C ASP A 274 -15.87 20.19 7.16
N ASN A 275 -16.63 19.89 6.09
CA ASN A 275 -16.88 18.51 5.65
C ASN A 275 -15.92 18.04 4.55
N THR A 276 -14.73 18.62 4.42
CA THR A 276 -13.72 18.13 3.48
C THR A 276 -13.36 16.66 3.78
N PRO A 277 -13.48 15.75 2.80
CA PRO A 277 -13.11 14.37 2.97
C PRO A 277 -11.65 14.21 3.43
N THR A 278 -11.40 13.32 4.37
CA THR A 278 -10.06 13.08 4.94
C THR A 278 -8.99 12.81 3.88
N SER A 279 -9.36 12.12 2.79
CA SER A 279 -8.49 11.85 1.64
C SER A 279 -8.10 13.09 0.82
N LEU A 280 -8.81 14.22 1.01
CA LEU A 280 -8.54 15.48 0.36
C LEU A 280 -8.07 16.56 1.35
N SER A 281 -7.90 16.23 2.63
CA SER A 281 -7.62 17.18 3.72
C SER A 281 -6.14 17.19 4.10
N LYS A 282 -5.51 18.35 3.93
CA LYS A 282 -4.14 18.61 4.39
C LYS A 282 -4.03 18.48 5.92
N GLU A 283 -5.07 18.87 6.65
CA GLU A 283 -5.09 18.76 8.12
C GLU A 283 -4.98 17.30 8.56
N ILE A 284 -5.63 16.40 7.84
CA ILE A 284 -5.62 14.96 8.17
C ILE A 284 -4.34 14.28 7.67
N ILE A 285 -3.94 14.51 6.42
CA ILE A 285 -2.82 13.78 5.82
C ILE A 285 -1.48 14.37 6.24
N THR A 286 -1.28 15.66 6.01
CA THR A 286 0.01 16.30 6.31
C THR A 286 0.16 16.56 7.80
N ASN A 287 -0.82 17.24 8.44
CA ASN A 287 -0.65 17.69 9.81
C ASN A 287 -0.84 16.55 10.82
N LEU A 288 -1.90 15.75 10.68
CA LEU A 288 -2.14 14.63 11.59
C LEU A 288 -1.25 13.44 11.27
N LEU A 289 -1.38 12.81 10.09
CA LEU A 289 -0.70 11.55 9.80
C LEU A 289 0.81 11.73 9.66
N LYS A 290 1.26 12.62 8.75
CA LYS A 290 2.69 12.75 8.45
C LYS A 290 3.46 13.50 9.55
N THR A 291 2.91 14.58 10.10
CA THR A 291 3.62 15.42 11.07
C THR A 291 3.43 14.94 12.50
N LYS A 292 2.20 14.83 12.97
CA LYS A 292 1.91 14.51 14.39
C LYS A 292 2.17 13.04 14.70
N LEU A 293 1.73 12.10 13.82
CA LEU A 293 2.00 10.67 13.96
C LEU A 293 3.38 10.26 13.41
N LYS A 294 4.10 11.17 12.73
CA LYS A 294 5.44 10.98 12.18
C LYS A 294 5.51 9.87 11.13
N TYR A 295 4.45 9.68 10.36
CA TYR A 295 4.40 8.67 9.30
C TYR A 295 5.27 9.06 8.09
N GLN A 296 6.13 8.16 7.64
CA GLN A 296 7.06 8.38 6.54
C GLN A 296 6.80 7.50 5.31
N GLY A 297 5.91 6.50 5.42
CA GLY A 297 5.56 5.59 4.33
C GLY A 297 4.71 6.25 3.24
N LEU A 298 4.23 5.44 2.29
CA LEU A 298 3.34 5.89 1.23
C LEU A 298 1.92 6.12 1.74
N VAL A 299 1.32 7.21 1.29
CA VAL A 299 -0.10 7.53 1.51
C VAL A 299 -0.84 7.32 0.21
N ILE A 300 -1.85 6.46 0.23
CA ILE A 300 -2.75 6.21 -0.89
C ILE A 300 -4.18 6.64 -0.55
N THR A 301 -4.94 7.14 -1.52
CA THR A 301 -6.38 7.38 -1.35
C THR A 301 -7.14 6.06 -1.37
N ASP A 302 -8.31 6.00 -0.77
CA ASP A 302 -9.35 5.07 -1.19
C ASP A 302 -9.78 5.36 -2.64
N ALA A 303 -10.62 4.53 -3.24
CA ALA A 303 -10.96 4.62 -4.67
C ALA A 303 -11.61 5.98 -5.01
N LEU A 304 -10.97 6.73 -5.92
CA LEU A 304 -11.37 8.12 -6.23
C LEU A 304 -12.67 8.23 -7.04
N ASN A 305 -13.16 7.12 -7.59
CA ASN A 305 -14.44 7.06 -8.30
C ASN A 305 -15.65 6.84 -7.37
N MET A 306 -15.45 6.82 -6.04
CA MET A 306 -16.54 6.65 -5.07
C MET A 306 -17.40 7.92 -4.97
N LYS A 307 -18.73 7.72 -4.79
CA LYS A 307 -19.72 8.83 -4.75
C LYS A 307 -19.49 9.81 -3.61
N ALA A 308 -18.89 9.39 -2.51
CA ALA A 308 -18.49 10.29 -1.44
C ALA A 308 -17.65 11.50 -1.96
N LEU A 309 -16.92 11.30 -3.05
CA LEU A 309 -16.15 12.36 -3.71
C LEU A 309 -16.84 12.89 -4.97
N THR A 310 -17.23 12.00 -5.91
CA THR A 310 -17.65 12.39 -7.25
C THR A 310 -18.98 13.16 -7.29
N ASP A 311 -19.82 13.03 -6.25
CA ASP A 311 -21.05 13.79 -6.12
C ASP A 311 -20.81 15.25 -5.67
N ASN A 312 -19.62 15.56 -5.12
CA ASN A 312 -19.32 16.86 -4.52
C ASN A 312 -18.15 17.59 -5.19
N TYR A 313 -17.28 16.88 -5.91
CA TYR A 313 -16.05 17.44 -6.48
C TYR A 313 -15.85 16.94 -7.92
N SER A 314 -15.33 17.80 -8.78
CA SER A 314 -14.84 17.39 -10.10
C SER A 314 -13.55 16.58 -9.98
N ASP A 315 -13.26 15.70 -10.94
CA ASP A 315 -12.02 14.90 -10.99
C ASP A 315 -10.76 15.76 -10.79
N LYS A 316 -10.72 16.95 -11.43
CA LYS A 316 -9.60 17.87 -11.29
C LYS A 316 -9.43 18.39 -9.87
N GLU A 317 -10.53 18.73 -9.19
CA GLU A 317 -10.50 19.16 -7.80
C GLU A 317 -10.03 18.02 -6.90
N ILE A 318 -10.57 16.81 -7.09
CA ILE A 318 -10.17 15.60 -6.33
C ILE A 318 -8.65 15.40 -6.42
N TYR A 319 -8.08 15.33 -7.62
CA TYR A 319 -6.65 15.10 -7.79
C TYR A 319 -5.80 16.24 -7.24
N THR A 320 -6.21 17.47 -7.46
CA THR A 320 -5.50 18.67 -6.97
C THR A 320 -5.48 18.71 -5.44
N MET A 321 -6.63 18.50 -4.80
CA MET A 321 -6.76 18.52 -3.34
C MET A 321 -6.01 17.34 -2.70
N ALA A 322 -6.12 16.14 -3.25
CA ALA A 322 -5.40 14.96 -2.74
C ALA A 322 -3.87 15.17 -2.76
N ILE A 323 -3.32 15.66 -3.88
CA ILE A 323 -1.89 15.95 -4.00
C ILE A 323 -1.47 17.07 -3.03
N ASN A 324 -2.24 18.15 -2.92
CA ASN A 324 -1.99 19.24 -1.96
C ASN A 324 -2.07 18.76 -0.50
N ALA A 325 -2.93 17.79 -0.21
CA ALA A 325 -3.05 17.19 1.11
C ALA A 325 -1.84 16.32 1.43
N GLY A 326 -1.06 15.90 0.43
CA GLY A 326 0.15 15.10 0.61
C GLY A 326 -0.05 13.62 0.30
N VAL A 327 -1.03 13.25 -0.50
CA VAL A 327 -1.18 11.88 -1.03
C VAL A 327 -0.04 11.58 -2.00
N ASP A 328 0.48 10.35 -1.93
CA ASP A 328 1.55 9.87 -2.81
C ASP A 328 0.97 9.03 -3.98
N LEU A 329 -0.10 8.24 -3.75
CA LEU A 329 -0.73 7.37 -4.74
C LEU A 329 -2.24 7.66 -4.85
N LEU A 330 -2.75 7.75 -6.06
CA LEU A 330 -4.14 7.98 -6.42
C LEU A 330 -4.76 6.68 -6.92
N LEU A 331 -5.68 6.09 -6.14
CA LEU A 331 -6.33 4.82 -6.47
C LEU A 331 -7.56 5.03 -7.35
N MET A 332 -7.65 4.29 -8.46
CA MET A 332 -8.78 4.28 -9.38
C MET A 332 -9.24 5.69 -9.84
N PRO A 333 -8.33 6.50 -10.41
CA PRO A 333 -8.75 7.77 -11.00
C PRO A 333 -9.66 7.53 -12.21
N ASN A 334 -10.60 8.44 -12.48
CA ASN A 334 -11.51 8.41 -13.63
C ASN A 334 -10.74 8.66 -14.95
N GLY A 335 -10.13 7.59 -15.50
CA GLY A 335 -9.36 7.65 -16.73
C GLY A 335 -7.94 8.21 -16.54
N SER A 336 -6.94 7.36 -16.74
CA SER A 336 -5.53 7.67 -16.48
C SER A 336 -5.00 8.86 -17.29
N ARG A 337 -5.33 8.96 -18.59
CA ARG A 337 -4.90 10.06 -19.46
C ARG A 337 -5.50 11.40 -19.00
N LYS A 338 -6.80 11.42 -18.67
CA LYS A 338 -7.46 12.63 -18.11
C LYS A 338 -6.87 13.05 -16.77
N ALA A 339 -6.56 12.10 -15.90
CA ALA A 339 -5.91 12.38 -14.62
C ALA A 339 -4.56 13.11 -14.83
N ILE A 340 -3.73 12.63 -15.76
CA ILE A 340 -2.46 13.28 -16.11
C ILE A 340 -2.71 14.70 -16.62
N GLU A 341 -3.66 14.90 -17.53
CA GLU A 341 -3.99 16.22 -18.07
C GLU A 341 -4.45 17.19 -16.98
N TYR A 342 -5.36 16.78 -16.08
CA TYR A 342 -5.87 17.61 -14.99
C TYR A 342 -4.78 17.97 -13.97
N ILE A 343 -3.89 17.03 -13.64
CA ILE A 343 -2.77 17.29 -12.73
C ILE A 343 -1.79 18.29 -13.39
N LYS A 344 -1.44 18.11 -14.66
CA LYS A 344 -0.63 19.08 -15.41
C LYS A 344 -1.25 20.45 -15.47
N GLN A 345 -2.56 20.52 -15.70
CA GLN A 345 -3.29 21.79 -15.67
C GLN A 345 -3.22 22.44 -14.29
N SER A 346 -3.36 21.68 -13.22
CA SER A 346 -3.25 22.19 -11.85
C SER A 346 -1.85 22.70 -11.51
N ILE A 347 -0.80 22.08 -12.09
CA ILE A 347 0.59 22.58 -12.01
C ILE A 347 0.71 23.93 -12.76
N LYS A 348 0.19 24.02 -13.99
CA LYS A 348 0.18 25.26 -14.77
C LYS A 348 -0.56 26.38 -14.07
N GLU A 349 -1.64 26.07 -13.37
CA GLU A 349 -2.43 27.00 -12.56
C GLU A 349 -1.78 27.33 -11.20
N LYS A 350 -0.62 26.76 -10.91
CA LYS A 350 0.13 26.91 -9.64
C LYS A 350 -0.67 26.48 -8.40
N LYS A 351 -1.64 25.58 -8.56
CA LYS A 351 -2.41 24.97 -7.46
C LYS A 351 -1.62 23.86 -6.76
N ILE A 352 -0.78 23.16 -7.50
CA ILE A 352 0.22 22.19 -7.03
C ILE A 352 1.55 22.45 -7.76
N THR A 353 2.63 21.85 -7.28
CA THR A 353 3.97 22.07 -7.86
C THR A 353 4.54 20.77 -8.42
N GLU A 354 5.46 20.87 -9.40
CA GLU A 354 6.19 19.69 -9.88
C GLU A 354 7.07 19.08 -8.78
N GLU A 355 7.51 19.86 -7.80
CA GLU A 355 8.28 19.35 -6.66
C GLU A 355 7.44 18.42 -5.77
N MET A 356 6.13 18.68 -5.61
CA MET A 356 5.24 17.76 -4.91
C MET A 356 5.15 16.42 -5.65
N ILE A 357 5.08 16.44 -6.98
CA ILE A 357 5.11 15.25 -7.82
C ILE A 357 6.45 14.51 -7.66
N ASN A 358 7.57 15.22 -7.76
CA ASN A 358 8.92 14.65 -7.62
C ASN A 358 9.10 13.97 -6.25
N THR A 359 8.62 14.60 -5.19
CA THR A 359 8.66 14.06 -3.82
C THR A 359 7.90 12.74 -3.73
N SER A 360 6.65 12.69 -4.20
CA SER A 360 5.84 11.47 -4.19
C SER A 360 6.44 10.38 -5.07
N VAL A 361 6.89 10.72 -6.28
CA VAL A 361 7.51 9.74 -7.20
C VAL A 361 8.82 9.18 -6.65
N THR A 362 9.62 10.00 -5.96
CA THR A 362 10.83 9.53 -5.27
C THR A 362 10.48 8.45 -4.24
N LYS A 363 9.46 8.68 -3.40
CA LYS A 363 8.98 7.71 -2.43
C LYS A 363 8.43 6.44 -3.10
N ILE A 364 7.65 6.59 -4.16
CA ILE A 364 7.07 5.48 -4.93
C ILE A 364 8.17 4.62 -5.55
N LEU A 365 9.17 5.23 -6.19
CA LEU A 365 10.29 4.50 -6.76
C LEU A 365 11.12 3.79 -5.67
N THR A 366 11.36 4.46 -4.53
CA THR A 366 12.03 3.84 -3.37
C THR A 366 11.27 2.62 -2.88
N TYR A 367 9.95 2.74 -2.72
CA TYR A 367 9.09 1.64 -2.34
C TYR A 367 9.17 0.48 -3.35
N LYS A 368 9.05 0.77 -4.64
CA LYS A 368 9.13 -0.24 -5.70
C LYS A 368 10.47 -0.98 -5.70
N TYR A 369 11.59 -0.26 -5.59
CA TYR A 369 12.92 -0.88 -5.54
C TYR A 369 13.09 -1.82 -4.34
N ASN A 370 12.50 -1.49 -3.21
CA ASN A 370 12.66 -2.26 -1.98
C ASN A 370 11.65 -3.39 -1.83
N HIS A 371 10.43 -3.22 -2.34
CA HIS A 371 9.29 -4.05 -1.96
C HIS A 371 8.56 -4.71 -3.13
N VAL A 372 8.65 -4.16 -4.36
CA VAL A 372 7.96 -4.76 -5.51
C VAL A 372 8.89 -5.79 -6.15
N LYS A 373 8.53 -7.06 -5.97
CA LYS A 373 9.22 -8.19 -6.58
C LYS A 373 8.25 -8.92 -7.51
N GLU A 374 8.75 -9.36 -8.64
CA GLU A 374 8.01 -10.22 -9.57
C GLU A 374 8.29 -11.67 -9.19
N GLU A 375 7.41 -12.24 -8.38
CA GLU A 375 7.51 -13.62 -7.90
C GLU A 375 6.20 -14.34 -8.18
N TYR A 376 6.30 -15.57 -8.66
CA TYR A 376 5.14 -16.43 -8.95
C TYR A 376 5.33 -17.78 -8.24
N LEU A 377 4.38 -18.16 -7.40
CA LEU A 377 4.28 -19.49 -6.83
C LEU A 377 3.45 -20.41 -7.75
N ASP A 378 3.58 -21.71 -7.54
CA ASP A 378 2.75 -22.70 -8.24
C ASP A 378 1.28 -22.62 -7.82
N SER A 379 0.35 -22.99 -8.71
CA SER A 379 -1.09 -22.91 -8.45
C SER A 379 -1.56 -23.79 -7.29
N SER A 380 -0.80 -24.81 -6.88
CA SER A 380 -1.11 -25.62 -5.71
C SER A 380 -1.20 -24.82 -4.41
N TYR A 381 -0.57 -23.63 -4.37
CA TYR A 381 -0.70 -22.70 -3.24
C TYR A 381 -2.05 -21.99 -3.15
N LEU A 382 -2.99 -22.19 -4.08
CA LEU A 382 -4.36 -21.69 -3.96
C LEU A 382 -5.20 -22.51 -2.99
N ASN A 383 -4.96 -23.84 -2.93
CA ASN A 383 -5.71 -24.76 -2.08
C ASN A 383 -4.83 -25.91 -1.63
N LYS A 384 -4.01 -25.69 -0.60
CA LYS A 384 -3.19 -26.75 0.00
C LYS A 384 -3.95 -27.43 1.11
N GLU A 385 -3.81 -28.75 1.21
CA GLU A 385 -4.42 -29.56 2.28
C GLU A 385 -4.05 -29.04 3.68
N GLU A 386 -2.78 -28.62 3.88
CA GLU A 386 -2.29 -28.04 5.13
C GLU A 386 -3.02 -26.76 5.57
N TYR A 387 -3.71 -26.06 4.66
CA TYR A 387 -4.46 -24.84 5.02
C TYR A 387 -5.75 -25.14 5.78
N ASN A 388 -6.28 -26.37 5.65
CA ASN A 388 -7.48 -26.81 6.35
C ASN A 388 -7.21 -27.16 7.83
N GLU A 389 -5.95 -27.23 8.23
CA GLU A 389 -5.50 -27.50 9.59
C GLU A 389 -5.28 -26.20 10.41
N ILE A 390 -5.37 -25.05 9.76
CA ILE A 390 -5.17 -23.71 10.33
C ILE A 390 -6.52 -23.01 10.49
#